data_f03b354d87c5a6169420db3a6ac56137
#
_entry.id   f03b354d87c5a6169420db3a6ac56137
#
_cell.length_a   1.000
_cell.length_b   1.000
_cell.length_c   1.000
_cell.angle_alpha   90.00
_cell.angle_beta   90.00
_cell.angle_gamma   90.00
#
_symmetry.space_group_name_H-M   'P 1'
#
loop_
_entity.id
_entity.type
_entity.pdbx_description
1 polymer ?
#
loop_
_entity_poly.entity_id
_entity_poly.type
_entity_poly.pdbx_seq_one_letter_code
_entity_poly.pdbx_strand_id
1 'polypeptide(L)'
;MNLTTKSLLSIFALIFIFSCSDSMDEADAPQTVFFNQFIPCTAGPDYSEENLRKFVADWNELVAEYDQMVWAGGLAPASGQQNGWWELQWTSKEASDAAWESWLSREDAQEWDQATNNVLDCDNTQVFDHEFHLGDSESGLDWESYATQSQACRFINGASKSELMADMVLFDEWLDEYKTEDPYTYGVYLPMDESDSNDFYWLNFHQSFETMKVET
;
A
#
# COMPACT_ATOMS: atom_id res chain seq x y z
N MET A 1 -35.35 34.11 78.58
CA MET A 1 -35.83 34.09 77.14
C MET A 1 -34.61 33.96 76.26
N ASN A 2 -34.41 32.75 75.80
CA ASN A 2 -33.21 32.40 75.08
C ASN A 2 -33.45 32.51 73.57
N LEU A 3 -32.71 33.33 72.88
CA LEU A 3 -32.62 33.31 71.42
C LEU A 3 -31.37 32.56 71.02
N THR A 4 -31.55 31.43 70.45
CA THR A 4 -30.52 30.68 69.87
C THR A 4 -30.33 31.09 68.42
N THR A 5 -29.17 31.63 68.12
CA THR A 5 -28.72 32.00 66.80
C THR A 5 -28.26 30.73 66.08
N LYS A 6 -28.97 30.26 65.02
CA LYS A 6 -28.53 29.22 64.12
C LYS A 6 -27.64 29.81 63.07
N SER A 7 -26.37 29.49 63.16
CA SER A 7 -25.37 29.78 62.10
C SER A 7 -25.61 28.81 60.89
N LEU A 8 -25.96 29.40 59.75
CA LEU A 8 -26.02 28.68 58.45
C LEU A 8 -24.60 28.62 57.85
N LEU A 9 -23.99 27.45 57.92
CA LEU A 9 -22.80 27.20 57.15
C LEU A 9 -23.24 26.88 55.69
N SER A 10 -23.01 27.84 54.78
CA SER A 10 -23.12 27.58 53.36
C SER A 10 -21.89 26.82 52.90
N ILE A 11 -22.06 25.54 52.65
CA ILE A 11 -21.05 24.72 51.96
C ILE A 11 -21.18 25.00 50.47
N PHE A 12 -20.23 25.80 49.94
CA PHE A 12 -20.00 25.91 48.51
C PHE A 12 -19.33 24.62 48.04
N ALA A 13 -20.12 23.69 47.46
CA ALA A 13 -19.59 22.57 46.72
C ALA A 13 -19.08 23.14 45.38
N LEU A 14 -17.76 23.33 45.27
CA LEU A 14 -17.09 23.51 43.99
C LEU A 14 -17.19 22.17 43.24
N ILE A 15 -18.12 22.08 42.30
CA ILE A 15 -18.14 21.04 41.31
C ILE A 15 -17.02 21.38 40.32
N PHE A 16 -15.86 20.76 40.50
CA PHE A 16 -14.86 20.64 39.44
C PHE A 16 -15.43 19.71 38.39
N ILE A 17 -15.98 20.27 37.32
CA ILE A 17 -16.22 19.57 36.09
C ILE A 17 -14.83 19.37 35.51
N PHE A 18 -14.20 18.20 35.78
CA PHE A 18 -13.14 17.71 34.96
C PHE A 18 -13.77 17.42 33.61
N SER A 19 -13.67 18.38 32.70
CA SER A 19 -13.76 18.12 31.28
C SER A 19 -12.51 17.30 30.97
N CYS A 20 -12.64 15.96 31.00
CA CYS A 20 -11.74 15.12 30.25
C CYS A 20 -12.01 15.43 28.77
N SER A 21 -11.34 16.43 28.27
CA SER A 21 -10.96 16.53 26.90
C SER A 21 -9.86 15.47 26.75
N ASP A 22 -10.26 14.21 26.58
CA ASP A 22 -9.42 13.26 25.92
C ASP A 22 -9.23 13.83 24.50
N SER A 23 -8.18 14.65 24.36
CA SER A 23 -7.45 14.65 23.11
C SER A 23 -7.00 13.20 22.99
N MET A 24 -7.67 12.41 22.17
CA MET A 24 -7.01 11.28 21.56
C MET A 24 -5.75 11.88 20.94
N ASP A 25 -4.61 11.73 21.63
CA ASP A 25 -3.34 11.74 20.96
C ASP A 25 -3.53 10.69 19.87
N GLU A 26 -3.64 11.16 18.64
CA GLU A 26 -3.51 10.37 17.44
C GLU A 26 -2.26 9.53 17.68
N ALA A 27 -2.45 8.26 17.96
CA ALA A 27 -1.36 7.32 18.00
C ALA A 27 -0.89 7.23 16.53
N ASP A 28 0.02 8.14 16.18
CA ASP A 28 0.84 8.07 15.00
C ASP A 28 1.71 6.81 15.10
N ALA A 29 1.12 5.65 14.86
CA ALA A 29 1.88 4.58 14.27
C ALA A 29 2.26 5.10 12.88
N PRO A 30 3.55 5.27 12.56
CA PRO A 30 3.94 5.79 11.26
C PRO A 30 3.55 4.76 10.21
N GLN A 31 2.38 4.93 9.61
CA GLN A 31 2.04 4.18 8.41
C GLN A 31 3.10 4.51 7.38
N THR A 32 3.80 3.49 6.91
CA THR A 32 4.80 3.67 5.87
C THR A 32 4.06 3.94 4.57
N VAL A 33 4.16 5.19 4.10
CA VAL A 33 3.54 5.65 2.87
C VAL A 33 4.58 5.62 1.76
N PHE A 34 4.24 4.98 0.65
CA PHE A 34 5.07 4.90 -0.54
C PHE A 34 4.39 5.58 -1.73
N PHE A 35 5.17 5.98 -2.71
CA PHE A 35 4.69 6.27 -4.04
C PHE A 35 4.79 5.00 -4.88
N ASN A 36 3.69 4.61 -5.51
CA ASN A 36 3.60 3.35 -6.23
C ASN A 36 3.12 3.57 -7.67
N GLN A 37 3.66 2.78 -8.58
CA GLN A 37 3.33 2.83 -10.00
C GLN A 37 3.00 1.44 -10.52
N PHE A 38 1.90 1.34 -11.27
CA PHE A 38 1.59 0.15 -12.05
C PHE A 38 1.73 0.44 -13.54
N ILE A 39 2.48 -0.41 -14.23
CA ILE A 39 2.72 -0.35 -15.67
C ILE A 39 2.09 -1.58 -16.30
N PRO A 40 1.13 -1.46 -17.24
CA PRO A 40 0.54 -2.62 -17.88
C PRO A 40 1.56 -3.30 -18.80
N CYS A 41 1.65 -4.62 -18.69
CA CYS A 41 2.56 -5.43 -19.49
C CYS A 41 1.83 -6.56 -20.21
N THR A 42 2.32 -6.94 -21.38
CA THR A 42 1.81 -8.05 -22.16
C THR A 42 2.95 -9.04 -22.46
N ALA A 43 2.68 -10.32 -22.28
CA ALA A 43 3.65 -11.37 -22.62
C ALA A 43 3.95 -11.37 -24.14
N GLY A 44 5.23 -11.21 -24.47
CA GLY A 44 5.70 -11.23 -25.84
C GLY A 44 5.83 -12.66 -26.43
N PRO A 45 6.19 -12.78 -27.71
CA PRO A 45 6.30 -14.09 -28.38
C PRO A 45 7.39 -15.00 -27.80
N ASP A 46 8.42 -14.43 -27.19
CA ASP A 46 9.53 -15.15 -26.56
C ASP A 46 9.33 -15.33 -25.05
N TYR A 47 8.11 -15.06 -24.55
CA TYR A 47 7.79 -15.24 -23.14
C TYR A 47 7.97 -16.70 -22.70
N SER A 48 8.78 -16.89 -21.70
CA SER A 48 8.95 -18.13 -20.95
C SER A 48 9.42 -17.80 -19.54
N GLU A 49 9.27 -18.72 -18.60
CA GLU A 49 9.75 -18.50 -17.23
C GLU A 49 11.27 -18.27 -17.20
N GLU A 50 12.04 -18.96 -18.02
CA GLU A 50 13.49 -18.77 -18.12
C GLU A 50 13.85 -17.38 -18.64
N ASN A 51 13.19 -16.94 -19.74
CA ASN A 51 13.44 -15.63 -20.32
C ASN A 51 12.98 -14.50 -19.39
N LEU A 52 11.85 -14.68 -18.66
CA LEU A 52 11.40 -13.72 -17.67
C LEU A 52 12.40 -13.60 -16.50
N ARG A 53 12.95 -14.71 -16.01
CA ARG A 53 13.98 -14.68 -14.96
C ARG A 53 15.23 -13.91 -15.42
N LYS A 54 15.64 -14.13 -16.66
CA LYS A 54 16.76 -13.38 -17.23
C LYS A 54 16.42 -11.89 -17.37
N PHE A 55 15.24 -11.57 -17.87
CA PHE A 55 14.71 -10.21 -17.97
C PHE A 55 14.80 -9.48 -16.62
N VAL A 56 14.29 -10.11 -15.54
CA VAL A 56 14.33 -9.53 -14.19
C VAL A 56 15.75 -9.37 -13.68
N ALA A 57 16.62 -10.36 -13.92
CA ALA A 57 18.02 -10.30 -13.49
C ALA A 57 18.79 -9.15 -14.16
N ASP A 58 18.65 -9.01 -15.47
CA ASP A 58 19.29 -7.93 -16.24
C ASP A 58 18.74 -6.54 -15.81
N TRP A 59 17.42 -6.45 -15.56
CA TRP A 59 16.79 -5.23 -15.06
C TRP A 59 17.31 -4.83 -13.67
N ASN A 60 17.44 -5.79 -12.75
CA ASN A 60 17.94 -5.54 -11.40
C ASN A 60 19.38 -4.94 -11.42
N GLU A 61 20.21 -5.36 -12.38
CA GLU A 61 21.55 -4.78 -12.55
C GLU A 61 21.46 -3.32 -13.00
N LEU A 62 20.53 -2.99 -13.89
CA LEU A 62 20.35 -1.63 -14.42
C LEU A 62 19.78 -0.66 -13.37
N VAL A 63 18.94 -1.13 -12.45
CA VAL A 63 18.30 -0.28 -11.43
C VAL A 63 19.01 -0.29 -10.08
N ALA A 64 20.10 -1.02 -9.95
CA ALA A 64 20.85 -1.17 -8.69
C ALA A 64 21.34 0.18 -8.09
N GLU A 65 21.41 1.23 -8.90
CA GLU A 65 21.79 2.59 -8.47
C GLU A 65 20.61 3.41 -7.92
N TYR A 66 19.36 2.96 -8.10
CA TYR A 66 18.17 3.67 -7.64
C TYR A 66 17.85 3.33 -6.19
N ASP A 67 18.63 3.89 -5.27
CA ASP A 67 18.56 3.64 -3.82
C ASP A 67 17.25 4.06 -3.16
N GLN A 68 16.40 4.80 -3.87
CA GLN A 68 15.07 5.24 -3.43
C GLN A 68 13.94 4.32 -3.94
N MET A 69 14.26 3.31 -4.74
CA MET A 69 13.33 2.24 -5.08
C MET A 69 13.25 1.26 -3.90
N VAL A 70 12.05 1.10 -3.36
CA VAL A 70 11.81 0.26 -2.19
C VAL A 70 11.57 -1.19 -2.60
N TRP A 71 10.80 -1.37 -3.67
CA TRP A 71 10.44 -2.68 -4.19
C TRP A 71 10.03 -2.57 -5.66
N ALA A 72 10.19 -3.66 -6.40
CA ALA A 72 9.64 -3.80 -7.74
C ALA A 72 9.32 -5.27 -8.03
N GLY A 73 8.26 -5.50 -8.81
CA GLY A 73 7.87 -6.87 -9.15
C GLY A 73 6.81 -6.96 -10.22
N GLY A 74 6.67 -8.16 -10.77
CA GLY A 74 5.67 -8.49 -11.78
C GLY A 74 4.45 -9.16 -11.16
N LEU A 75 3.25 -8.66 -11.45
CA LEU A 75 1.98 -9.27 -11.08
C LEU A 75 1.38 -9.97 -12.29
N ALA A 76 1.31 -11.30 -12.25
CA ALA A 76 0.71 -12.12 -13.29
C ALA A 76 -0.70 -12.56 -12.89
N PRO A 77 -1.72 -12.48 -13.79
CA PRO A 77 -3.06 -12.93 -13.48
C PRO A 77 -3.12 -14.44 -13.23
N ALA A 78 -3.79 -14.86 -12.16
CA ALA A 78 -4.03 -16.28 -11.86
C ALA A 78 -4.81 -17.02 -12.95
N SER A 79 -5.57 -16.28 -13.79
CA SER A 79 -6.36 -16.84 -14.88
C SER A 79 -5.57 -17.32 -16.10
N GLY A 80 -4.24 -17.14 -16.11
CA GLY A 80 -3.38 -17.45 -17.24
C GLY A 80 -3.57 -16.52 -18.44
N GLN A 81 -4.13 -15.34 -18.25
CA GLN A 81 -4.14 -14.27 -19.24
C GLN A 81 -2.70 -13.82 -19.49
N GLN A 82 -2.44 -13.32 -20.70
CA GLN A 82 -1.09 -12.88 -21.09
C GLN A 82 -0.77 -11.45 -20.67
N ASN A 83 -1.68 -10.78 -19.98
CA ASN A 83 -1.52 -9.42 -19.50
C ASN A 83 -1.23 -9.43 -18.01
N GLY A 84 -0.30 -8.60 -17.58
CA GLY A 84 0.08 -8.45 -16.20
C GLY A 84 0.44 -7.01 -15.89
N TRP A 85 1.04 -6.80 -14.76
CA TRP A 85 1.47 -5.50 -14.30
C TRP A 85 2.93 -5.57 -13.85
N TRP A 86 3.70 -4.53 -14.14
CA TRP A 86 4.96 -4.27 -13.49
C TRP A 86 4.72 -3.21 -12.43
N GLU A 87 5.03 -3.53 -11.19
CA GLU A 87 4.84 -2.63 -10.06
C GLU A 87 6.17 -2.09 -9.59
N LEU A 88 6.23 -0.77 -9.35
CA LEU A 88 7.38 -0.07 -8.81
C LEU A 88 6.97 0.69 -7.56
N GLN A 89 7.70 0.52 -6.48
CA GLN A 89 7.50 1.27 -5.23
C GLN A 89 8.70 2.16 -4.93
N TRP A 90 8.43 3.40 -4.60
CA TRP A 90 9.41 4.43 -4.34
C TRP A 90 9.18 5.07 -2.97
N THR A 91 10.24 5.63 -2.38
CA THR A 91 10.11 6.41 -1.16
C THR A 91 9.28 7.68 -1.34
N SER A 92 9.21 8.24 -2.56
CA SER A 92 8.40 9.40 -2.90
C SER A 92 8.19 9.53 -4.41
N LYS A 93 7.26 10.41 -4.80
CA LYS A 93 7.06 10.76 -6.21
C LYS A 93 8.28 11.42 -6.82
N GLU A 94 8.95 12.30 -6.10
CA GLU A 94 10.16 12.99 -6.56
C GLU A 94 11.29 12.00 -6.84
N ALA A 95 11.41 10.95 -6.02
CA ALA A 95 12.38 9.87 -6.25
C ALA A 95 12.08 9.10 -7.54
N SER A 96 10.80 8.79 -7.76
CA SER A 96 10.34 8.16 -9.01
C SER A 96 10.61 9.05 -10.23
N ASP A 97 10.22 10.32 -10.18
CA ASP A 97 10.42 11.27 -11.29
C ASP A 97 11.91 11.37 -11.68
N ALA A 98 12.80 11.45 -10.69
CA ALA A 98 14.26 11.50 -10.93
C ALA A 98 14.80 10.18 -11.53
N ALA A 99 14.29 9.04 -11.08
CA ALA A 99 14.66 7.73 -11.62
C ALA A 99 14.20 7.56 -13.07
N TRP A 100 12.97 7.99 -13.40
CA TRP A 100 12.46 7.98 -14.76
C TRP A 100 13.25 8.90 -15.69
N GLU A 101 13.62 10.11 -15.24
CA GLU A 101 14.49 11.01 -16.02
C GLU A 101 15.84 10.35 -16.31
N SER A 102 16.45 9.73 -15.30
CA SER A 102 17.68 8.96 -15.46
C SER A 102 17.50 7.80 -16.43
N TRP A 103 16.51 6.95 -16.24
CA TRP A 103 16.21 5.79 -17.09
C TRP A 103 16.04 6.17 -18.56
N LEU A 104 15.25 7.20 -18.84
CA LEU A 104 14.98 7.67 -20.21
C LEU A 104 16.20 8.30 -20.88
N SER A 105 17.19 8.76 -20.13
CA SER A 105 18.42 9.36 -20.65
C SER A 105 19.55 8.34 -20.88
N ARG A 106 19.43 7.12 -20.35
CA ARG A 106 20.46 6.08 -20.40
C ARG A 106 20.33 5.23 -21.67
N GLU A 107 21.43 5.12 -22.42
CA GLU A 107 21.49 4.32 -23.64
C GLU A 107 21.33 2.82 -23.33
N ASP A 108 21.99 2.31 -22.28
CA ASP A 108 21.93 0.91 -21.85
C ASP A 108 20.52 0.49 -21.41
N ALA A 109 19.79 1.35 -20.72
CA ALA A 109 18.40 1.12 -20.34
C ALA A 109 17.47 1.05 -21.55
N GLN A 110 17.65 1.95 -22.52
CA GLN A 110 16.86 1.96 -23.76
C GLN A 110 17.19 0.76 -24.66
N GLU A 111 18.46 0.34 -24.72
CA GLU A 111 18.85 -0.87 -25.44
C GLU A 111 18.24 -2.12 -24.79
N TRP A 112 18.24 -2.20 -23.46
CA TRP A 112 17.62 -3.30 -22.73
C TRP A 112 16.10 -3.36 -22.98
N ASP A 113 15.40 -2.25 -22.87
CA ASP A 113 13.95 -2.15 -23.12
C ASP A 113 13.60 -2.66 -24.52
N GLN A 114 14.31 -2.19 -25.55
CA GLN A 114 14.10 -2.65 -26.93
C GLN A 114 14.42 -4.14 -27.12
N ALA A 115 15.45 -4.64 -26.46
CA ALA A 115 15.88 -6.04 -26.61
C ALA A 115 14.91 -7.01 -25.92
N THR A 116 14.20 -6.56 -24.91
CA THR A 116 13.36 -7.42 -24.05
C THR A 116 11.86 -7.34 -24.33
N ASN A 117 11.38 -6.45 -25.19
CA ASN A 117 9.97 -6.34 -25.57
C ASN A 117 9.35 -7.63 -26.10
N ASN A 118 10.14 -8.53 -26.70
CA ASN A 118 9.67 -9.84 -27.12
C ASN A 118 9.41 -10.79 -25.94
N VAL A 119 9.96 -10.52 -24.77
CA VAL A 119 9.72 -11.28 -23.54
C VAL A 119 8.53 -10.70 -22.78
N LEU A 120 8.61 -9.42 -22.45
CA LEU A 120 7.57 -8.70 -21.76
C LEU A 120 7.51 -7.27 -22.31
N ASP A 121 6.39 -6.93 -22.95
CA ASP A 121 6.14 -5.61 -23.51
C ASP A 121 5.32 -4.79 -22.51
N CYS A 122 5.97 -3.83 -21.87
CA CYS A 122 5.36 -2.96 -20.85
C CYS A 122 5.12 -1.56 -21.42
N ASP A 123 3.88 -1.10 -21.38
CA ASP A 123 3.49 0.21 -21.90
C ASP A 123 3.77 1.32 -20.86
N ASN A 124 4.98 1.87 -20.90
CA ASN A 124 5.40 2.96 -20.03
C ASN A 124 4.75 4.31 -20.34
N THR A 125 3.88 4.39 -21.37
CA THR A 125 3.03 5.56 -21.62
C THR A 125 1.72 5.53 -20.83
N GLN A 126 1.40 4.40 -20.20
CA GLN A 126 0.22 4.17 -19.37
C GLN A 126 0.65 3.80 -17.94
N VAL A 127 1.23 4.74 -17.23
CA VAL A 127 1.64 4.54 -15.83
C VAL A 127 0.52 5.00 -14.90
N PHE A 128 0.12 4.12 -13.98
CA PHE A 128 -0.92 4.41 -12.99
C PHE A 128 -0.28 4.69 -11.63
N ASP A 129 -0.28 5.96 -11.26
CA ASP A 129 0.32 6.46 -10.03
C ASP A 129 -0.64 6.32 -8.84
N HIS A 130 -0.10 5.86 -7.71
CA HIS A 130 -0.85 5.68 -6.47
C HIS A 130 -0.04 6.15 -5.26
N GLU A 131 -0.75 6.68 -4.27
CA GLU A 131 -0.24 6.71 -2.90
C GLU A 131 -0.53 5.34 -2.29
N PHE A 132 0.49 4.66 -1.78
CA PHE A 132 0.37 3.32 -1.22
C PHE A 132 0.62 3.31 0.27
N HIS A 133 -0.33 2.74 1.01
CA HIS A 133 -0.26 2.50 2.44
C HIS A 133 -0.20 1.00 2.70
N LEU A 134 0.91 0.53 3.22
CA LEU A 134 1.05 -0.86 3.65
C LEU A 134 0.53 -1.02 5.08
N GLY A 135 -0.25 -2.06 5.35
CA GLY A 135 -0.66 -2.39 6.71
C GLY A 135 0.56 -2.72 7.59
N ASP A 136 0.50 -2.30 8.85
CA ASP A 136 1.57 -2.49 9.83
C ASP A 136 1.50 -3.90 10.45
N SER A 137 1.54 -4.94 9.62
CA SER A 137 1.64 -6.30 10.13
C SER A 137 3.04 -6.84 9.92
N GLU A 138 3.68 -7.35 10.96
CA GLU A 138 4.86 -8.22 10.83
C GLU A 138 4.43 -9.55 10.21
N SER A 139 4.01 -9.49 8.95
CA SER A 139 3.34 -10.59 8.26
C SER A 139 4.20 -11.84 8.09
N GLY A 140 5.52 -11.68 8.08
CA GLY A 140 6.43 -12.76 7.70
C GLY A 140 6.29 -13.21 6.24
N LEU A 141 5.62 -12.43 5.40
CA LEU A 141 5.39 -12.72 3.99
C LEU A 141 6.71 -12.73 3.21
N ASP A 142 6.90 -13.76 2.38
CA ASP A 142 7.99 -13.78 1.40
C ASP A 142 7.58 -12.96 0.17
N TRP A 143 8.11 -11.75 0.07
CA TRP A 143 7.82 -10.82 -1.01
C TRP A 143 8.45 -11.20 -2.37
N GLU A 144 9.26 -12.26 -2.42
CA GLU A 144 9.74 -12.80 -3.70
C GLU A 144 8.68 -13.67 -4.38
N SER A 145 7.71 -14.22 -3.60
CA SER A 145 6.66 -15.07 -4.16
C SER A 145 5.41 -15.02 -3.29
N TYR A 146 4.39 -14.32 -3.73
CA TYR A 146 3.11 -14.17 -3.02
C TYR A 146 1.92 -14.20 -3.99
N ALA A 147 0.72 -14.36 -3.43
CA ALA A 147 -0.54 -14.21 -4.15
C ALA A 147 -1.26 -12.95 -3.64
N THR A 148 -1.86 -12.20 -4.56
CA THR A 148 -2.62 -11.00 -4.20
C THR A 148 -4.01 -11.01 -4.81
N GLN A 149 -4.96 -10.43 -4.08
CA GLN A 149 -6.32 -10.17 -4.54
C GLN A 149 -6.62 -8.68 -4.39
N SER A 150 -6.95 -8.04 -5.51
CA SER A 150 -7.32 -6.62 -5.54
C SER A 150 -8.84 -6.46 -5.54
N GLN A 151 -9.32 -5.47 -4.79
CA GLN A 151 -10.71 -5.04 -4.74
C GLN A 151 -10.78 -3.53 -5.03
N ALA A 152 -11.54 -3.15 -6.06
CA ALA A 152 -11.83 -1.75 -6.35
C ALA A 152 -12.93 -1.25 -5.42
N CYS A 153 -12.69 -0.16 -4.71
CA CYS A 153 -13.51 0.35 -3.62
C CYS A 153 -13.94 1.79 -3.85
N ARG A 154 -15.08 2.16 -3.23
CA ARG A 154 -15.60 3.54 -3.21
C ARG A 154 -16.06 3.92 -1.82
N PHE A 155 -15.83 5.16 -1.45
CA PHE A 155 -16.39 5.71 -0.23
C PHE A 155 -17.91 5.79 -0.30
N ILE A 156 -18.59 5.37 0.75
CA ILE A 156 -20.04 5.41 0.88
C ILE A 156 -20.45 6.32 2.05
N ASN A 157 -21.64 6.85 2.01
CA ASN A 157 -22.25 7.64 3.10
C ASN A 157 -21.41 8.85 3.56
N GLY A 158 -20.56 9.38 2.70
CA GLY A 158 -19.69 10.52 3.02
C GLY A 158 -18.41 10.15 3.76
N ALA A 159 -18.05 8.87 3.81
CA ALA A 159 -16.75 8.42 4.29
C ALA A 159 -15.61 9.06 3.48
N SER A 160 -14.44 9.13 4.08
CA SER A 160 -13.29 9.86 3.56
C SER A 160 -12.00 9.04 3.68
N LYS A 161 -10.94 9.50 3.00
CA LYS A 161 -9.59 8.95 3.15
C LYS A 161 -9.15 8.93 4.63
N SER A 162 -9.43 10.00 5.39
CA SER A 162 -9.04 10.08 6.80
C SER A 162 -9.71 9.00 7.66
N GLU A 163 -10.98 8.68 7.39
CA GLU A 163 -11.67 7.59 8.09
C GLU A 163 -11.12 6.24 7.68
N LEU A 164 -10.80 6.04 6.39
CA LEU A 164 -10.13 4.82 5.92
C LEU A 164 -8.79 4.59 6.62
N MET A 165 -7.95 5.64 6.76
CA MET A 165 -6.68 5.52 7.47
C MET A 165 -6.88 5.18 8.96
N ALA A 166 -7.89 5.72 9.60
CA ALA A 166 -8.24 5.35 10.98
C ALA A 166 -8.73 3.90 11.09
N ASP A 167 -9.54 3.44 10.14
CA ASP A 167 -10.01 2.07 10.09
C ASP A 167 -8.87 1.07 9.82
N MET A 168 -7.84 1.46 9.04
CA MET A 168 -6.63 0.64 8.85
C MET A 168 -5.91 0.40 10.18
N VAL A 169 -5.74 1.42 11.01
CA VAL A 169 -5.11 1.26 12.35
C VAL A 169 -5.89 0.25 13.21
N LEU A 170 -7.22 0.35 13.21
CA LEU A 170 -8.07 -0.61 13.96
C LEU A 170 -7.97 -2.03 13.38
N PHE A 171 -7.81 -2.15 12.08
CA PHE A 171 -7.66 -3.45 11.43
C PHE A 171 -6.28 -4.06 11.74
N ASP A 172 -5.22 -3.25 11.79
CA ASP A 172 -3.88 -3.70 12.20
C ASP A 172 -3.88 -4.19 13.65
N GLU A 173 -4.51 -3.43 14.58
CA GLU A 173 -4.70 -3.88 15.97
C GLU A 173 -5.44 -5.22 16.06
N TRP A 174 -6.47 -5.39 15.21
CA TRP A 174 -7.20 -6.66 15.16
C TRP A 174 -6.35 -7.80 14.60
N LEU A 175 -5.55 -7.56 13.54
CA LEU A 175 -4.63 -8.56 12.99
C LEU A 175 -3.59 -9.00 14.02
N ASP A 176 -3.08 -8.08 14.84
CA ASP A 176 -2.12 -8.39 15.89
C ASP A 176 -2.71 -9.26 16.99
N GLU A 177 -3.99 -9.06 17.32
CA GLU A 177 -4.70 -9.89 18.31
C GLU A 177 -5.04 -11.28 17.74
N TYR A 178 -5.45 -11.37 16.48
CA TYR A 178 -5.94 -12.59 15.82
C TYR A 178 -4.96 -13.10 14.77
N LYS A 179 -3.69 -13.28 15.18
CA LYS A 179 -2.63 -13.77 14.27
C LYS A 179 -3.07 -15.04 13.54
N THR A 180 -3.05 -14.98 12.24
CA THR A 180 -3.25 -16.15 11.39
C THR A 180 -2.03 -17.06 11.43
N GLU A 181 -2.20 -18.37 11.20
CA GLU A 181 -1.04 -19.29 11.08
C GLU A 181 -0.24 -19.02 9.80
N ASP A 182 -0.92 -18.52 8.78
CA ASP A 182 -0.32 -18.21 7.47
C ASP A 182 0.03 -16.72 7.36
N PRO A 183 1.16 -16.37 6.73
CA PRO A 183 1.54 -14.99 6.47
C PRO A 183 0.48 -14.25 5.66
N TYR A 184 0.03 -13.13 6.20
CA TYR A 184 -0.96 -12.25 5.59
C TYR A 184 -0.64 -10.79 5.90
N THR A 185 -0.82 -9.93 4.92
CA THR A 185 -0.92 -8.48 5.10
C THR A 185 -1.82 -7.88 4.02
N TYR A 186 -2.01 -6.59 4.08
CA TYR A 186 -2.83 -5.87 3.11
C TYR A 186 -2.19 -4.53 2.74
N GLY A 187 -2.71 -3.91 1.71
CA GLY A 187 -2.31 -2.58 1.33
C GLY A 187 -3.46 -1.80 0.69
N VAL A 188 -3.40 -0.49 0.83
CA VAL A 188 -4.36 0.43 0.24
C VAL A 188 -3.66 1.31 -0.78
N TYR A 189 -4.13 1.30 -2.01
CA TYR A 189 -3.64 2.12 -3.10
C TYR A 189 -4.68 3.20 -3.42
N LEU A 190 -4.30 4.45 -3.25
CA LEU A 190 -5.13 5.61 -3.53
C LEU A 190 -4.71 6.19 -4.89
N PRO A 191 -5.57 6.11 -5.93
CA PRO A 191 -5.23 6.67 -7.23
C PRO A 191 -4.89 8.16 -7.15
N MET A 192 -3.86 8.57 -7.84
CA MET A 192 -3.49 9.98 -7.98
C MET A 192 -4.14 10.62 -9.22
N ASP A 193 -4.72 9.82 -10.10
CA ASP A 193 -5.50 10.31 -11.24
C ASP A 193 -6.95 10.58 -10.79
N GLU A 194 -7.35 11.85 -10.80
CA GLU A 194 -8.72 12.28 -10.48
C GLU A 194 -9.79 11.71 -11.41
N SER A 195 -9.41 11.15 -12.56
CA SER A 195 -10.32 10.50 -13.50
C SER A 195 -10.60 9.03 -13.18
N ASP A 196 -9.88 8.42 -12.21
CA ASP A 196 -10.19 7.07 -11.75
C ASP A 196 -11.60 7.04 -11.15
N SER A 197 -12.35 6.01 -11.51
CA SER A 197 -13.72 5.83 -11.04
C SER A 197 -13.81 5.27 -9.62
N ASN A 198 -12.71 4.81 -9.07
CA ASN A 198 -12.61 4.24 -7.73
C ASN A 198 -11.86 5.19 -6.80
N ASP A 199 -12.26 5.21 -5.54
CA ASP A 199 -11.61 6.05 -4.54
C ASP A 199 -10.33 5.41 -4.01
N PHE A 200 -10.30 4.06 -3.97
CA PHE A 200 -9.10 3.29 -3.60
C PHE A 200 -9.19 1.84 -4.08
N TYR A 201 -8.04 1.16 -4.03
CA TYR A 201 -7.94 -0.28 -4.22
C TYR A 201 -7.41 -0.91 -2.93
N TRP A 202 -8.11 -1.92 -2.44
CA TRP A 202 -7.66 -2.75 -1.32
C TRP A 202 -7.03 -4.01 -1.87
N LEU A 203 -5.78 -4.28 -1.52
CA LEU A 203 -5.08 -5.50 -1.88
C LEU A 203 -4.81 -6.34 -0.65
N ASN A 204 -5.18 -7.61 -0.73
CA ASN A 204 -4.79 -8.63 0.24
C ASN A 204 -3.58 -9.38 -0.28
N PHE A 205 -2.57 -9.58 0.56
CA PHE A 205 -1.35 -10.30 0.24
C PHE A 205 -1.28 -11.58 1.07
N HIS A 206 -1.15 -12.71 0.40
CA HIS A 206 -1.07 -14.04 0.99
C HIS A 206 0.17 -14.76 0.46
N GLN A 207 0.73 -15.69 1.22
CA GLN A 207 1.91 -16.42 0.79
C GLN A 207 1.66 -17.25 -0.47
N SER A 208 0.43 -17.69 -0.70
CA SER A 208 0.06 -18.49 -1.87
C SER A 208 -1.43 -18.40 -2.19
N PHE A 209 -1.82 -18.89 -3.38
CA PHE A 209 -3.24 -19.05 -3.73
C PHE A 209 -3.96 -20.10 -2.87
N GLU A 210 -3.25 -21.00 -2.22
CA GLU A 210 -3.87 -21.99 -1.31
C GLU A 210 -4.27 -21.33 -0.01
N THR A 211 -3.40 -20.53 0.59
CA THR A 211 -3.69 -19.78 1.83
C THR A 211 -4.79 -18.75 1.59
N MET A 212 -4.78 -18.04 0.45
CA MET A 212 -5.83 -17.09 0.09
C MET A 212 -7.24 -17.70 0.01
N LYS A 213 -7.37 -19.00 -0.31
CA LYS A 213 -8.68 -19.67 -0.43
C LYS A 213 -9.28 -20.12 0.92
N VAL A 214 -8.48 -20.22 1.95
CA VAL A 214 -8.93 -20.70 3.26
C VAL A 214 -9.64 -19.59 4.03
N GLU A 215 -9.34 -18.33 3.72
CA GLU A 215 -9.81 -17.14 4.45
C GLU A 215 -11.04 -16.46 3.81
N THR A 216 -11.56 -16.97 2.70
CA THR A 216 -12.80 -16.49 2.03
C THR A 216 -13.98 -17.40 2.32
#